data_59e1b22ad31aab6b0b2ffe68bc60f081
#
_entry.id   59e1b22ad31aab6b0b2ffe68bc60f081
#
_cell.length_a   1.000
_cell.length_b   1.000
_cell.length_c   1.000
_cell.angle_alpha   90.00
_cell.angle_beta   90.00
_cell.angle_gamma   90.00
#
_symmetry.space_group_name_H-M   'P 1'
#
loop_
_entity.id
_entity.type
_entity.pdbx_description
1 polymer ?
#
loop_
_entity_poly.entity_id
_entity_poly.type
_entity_poly.pdbx_seq_one_letter_code
_entity_poly.pdbx_strand_id
1 'polypeptide(L)'
;MIASFFRHKMVLYFLSAILLALSFPMANWSFLAWIALVPLMLSLEGKSRGESFRLGYFCGILFFGLTVYWFIFVTVLGAILAVAYLALYLGLFGLGYYWLSKKKFLVQIVLIPSFWVVLEYIRGHLFTGFNWVSLGYSQYQNLGLIQIADITGFYGVSFLIVMVNVFLKEIFLFSFKRSSLVSRKELLNALVVVVVAIALSVGYSFYKLQKDFSGPKMRVGVVQGNVPHERKWHPKARSEEHTSELQSRFGIS
;
A
#
# COMPACT_ATOMS: atom_id res chain seq x y z
N MET A 1 7.14 -31.60 5.41
CA MET A 1 6.07 -30.84 4.77
C MET A 1 6.39 -29.35 4.68
N ILE A 2 6.70 -28.64 5.79
CA ILE A 2 7.03 -27.18 5.78
C ILE A 2 8.30 -26.88 4.98
N ALA A 3 9.35 -27.70 5.03
CA ALA A 3 10.57 -27.53 4.24
C ALA A 3 10.36 -27.66 2.73
N SER A 4 9.37 -28.42 2.28
CA SER A 4 8.96 -28.55 0.88
C SER A 4 8.23 -27.29 0.39
N PHE A 5 7.39 -26.67 1.23
CA PHE A 5 6.67 -25.44 0.90
C PHE A 5 7.64 -24.29 0.54
N PHE A 6 8.78 -24.19 1.26
CA PHE A 6 9.79 -23.16 0.97
C PHE A 6 10.67 -23.46 -0.26
N ARG A 7 10.65 -24.64 -0.80
CA ARG A 7 11.32 -24.95 -2.06
C ARG A 7 10.65 -24.25 -3.26
N HIS A 8 9.35 -23.94 -3.14
CA HIS A 8 8.56 -23.23 -4.15
C HIS A 8 8.46 -21.72 -3.83
N LYS A 9 9.61 -21.02 -3.84
CA LYS A 9 9.64 -19.55 -3.59
C LYS A 9 8.72 -18.76 -4.54
N MET A 10 8.35 -19.34 -5.67
CA MET A 10 7.36 -18.78 -6.58
C MET A 10 5.97 -18.67 -5.94
N VAL A 11 5.56 -19.62 -5.11
CA VAL A 11 4.26 -19.61 -4.41
C VAL A 11 4.18 -18.43 -3.43
N LEU A 12 5.31 -18.03 -2.84
CA LEU A 12 5.33 -16.99 -1.81
C LEU A 12 5.05 -15.59 -2.37
N TYR A 13 5.64 -15.21 -3.50
CA TYR A 13 5.32 -13.90 -4.08
C TYR A 13 3.90 -13.86 -4.66
N PHE A 14 3.40 -14.98 -5.19
CA PHE A 14 2.00 -15.14 -5.58
C PHE A 14 1.06 -14.91 -4.40
N LEU A 15 1.33 -15.59 -3.29
CA LEU A 15 0.56 -15.44 -2.05
C LEU A 15 0.58 -13.98 -1.58
N SER A 16 1.75 -13.35 -1.60
CA SER A 16 1.88 -11.93 -1.22
C SER A 16 1.01 -11.03 -2.11
N ALA A 17 1.05 -11.20 -3.42
CA ALA A 17 0.25 -10.41 -4.36
C ALA A 17 -1.26 -10.57 -4.12
N ILE A 18 -1.72 -11.80 -3.85
CA ILE A 18 -3.12 -12.09 -3.54
C ILE A 18 -3.52 -11.44 -2.21
N LEU A 19 -2.72 -11.61 -1.14
CA LEU A 19 -3.01 -11.01 0.16
C LEU A 19 -3.06 -9.49 0.08
N LEU A 20 -2.13 -8.87 -0.66
CA LEU A 20 -2.14 -7.43 -0.93
C LEU A 20 -3.42 -7.03 -1.66
N ALA A 21 -3.80 -7.72 -2.74
CA ALA A 21 -4.99 -7.38 -3.51
C ALA A 21 -6.28 -7.52 -2.68
N LEU A 22 -6.41 -8.58 -1.88
CA LEU A 22 -7.55 -8.80 -1.00
C LEU A 22 -7.66 -7.76 0.13
N SER A 23 -6.56 -7.07 0.48
CA SER A 23 -6.58 -6.02 1.50
C SER A 23 -7.26 -4.73 1.04
N PHE A 24 -7.51 -4.56 -0.26
CA PHE A 24 -8.15 -3.39 -0.86
C PHE A 24 -9.66 -3.56 -1.03
N PRO A 25 -10.40 -2.48 -1.38
CA PRO A 25 -11.87 -2.43 -1.34
C PRO A 25 -12.63 -3.54 -2.07
N MET A 26 -12.04 -4.23 -3.05
CA MET A 26 -12.72 -5.34 -3.73
C MET A 26 -13.15 -6.45 -2.76
N ALA A 27 -12.27 -6.90 -1.87
CA ALA A 27 -12.56 -7.87 -0.82
C ALA A 27 -12.70 -7.23 0.55
N ASN A 28 -12.01 -6.09 0.73
CA ASN A 28 -12.00 -5.27 1.94
C ASN A 28 -11.49 -6.00 3.20
N TRP A 29 -10.57 -6.94 3.03
CA TRP A 29 -9.94 -7.66 4.13
C TRP A 29 -8.68 -6.90 4.59
N SER A 30 -8.87 -5.68 5.06
CA SER A 30 -7.82 -4.72 5.41
C SER A 30 -6.75 -5.27 6.37
N PHE A 31 -7.12 -6.21 7.26
CA PHE A 31 -6.20 -6.86 8.19
C PHE A 31 -5.12 -7.67 7.47
N LEU A 32 -5.37 -8.14 6.24
CA LEU A 32 -4.38 -8.88 5.46
C LEU A 32 -3.15 -8.03 5.09
N ALA A 33 -3.29 -6.72 4.97
CA ALA A 33 -2.16 -5.83 4.68
C ALA A 33 -1.03 -5.97 5.70
N TRP A 34 -1.37 -6.27 6.97
CA TRP A 34 -0.40 -6.41 8.07
C TRP A 34 0.50 -7.64 7.97
N ILE A 35 0.15 -8.59 7.12
CA ILE A 35 0.91 -9.84 6.89
C ILE A 35 1.26 -10.05 5.41
N ALA A 36 0.69 -9.26 4.52
CA ALA A 36 0.73 -9.51 3.08
C ALA A 36 2.13 -9.46 2.46
N LEU A 37 3.04 -8.64 3.00
CA LEU A 37 4.41 -8.54 2.49
C LEU A 37 5.36 -9.60 3.08
N VAL A 38 4.94 -10.31 4.15
CA VAL A 38 5.77 -11.36 4.77
C VAL A 38 6.17 -12.44 3.75
N PRO A 39 5.25 -13.03 2.95
CA PRO A 39 5.62 -14.04 1.97
C PRO A 39 6.57 -13.50 0.90
N LEU A 40 6.37 -12.26 0.41
CA LEU A 40 7.30 -11.64 -0.52
C LEU A 40 8.71 -11.55 0.08
N MET A 41 8.85 -10.93 1.26
CA MET A 41 10.14 -10.79 1.93
C MET A 41 10.83 -12.14 2.18
N LEU A 42 10.07 -13.18 2.57
CA LEU A 42 10.59 -14.54 2.71
C LEU A 42 11.07 -15.13 1.37
N SER A 43 10.42 -14.79 0.26
CA SER A 43 10.85 -15.23 -1.06
C SER A 43 12.17 -14.59 -1.50
N LEU A 44 12.44 -13.36 -1.02
CA LEU A 44 13.62 -12.58 -1.33
C LEU A 44 14.86 -13.00 -0.52
N GLU A 45 14.69 -13.74 0.61
CA GLU A 45 15.78 -14.14 1.47
C GLU A 45 16.82 -15.01 0.72
N GLY A 46 18.10 -14.60 0.82
CA GLY A 46 19.23 -15.28 0.19
C GLY A 46 19.23 -15.20 -1.35
N LYS A 47 18.48 -14.31 -1.95
CA LYS A 47 18.43 -14.10 -3.39
C LYS A 47 19.50 -13.11 -3.86
N SER A 48 19.89 -13.20 -5.14
CA SER A 48 20.73 -12.21 -5.79
C SER A 48 19.93 -10.92 -6.08
N ARG A 49 20.63 -9.84 -6.44
CA ARG A 49 20.03 -8.54 -6.81
C ARG A 49 18.97 -8.69 -7.91
N GLY A 50 19.37 -9.37 -8.99
CA GLY A 50 18.47 -9.56 -10.16
C GLY A 50 17.27 -10.46 -9.87
N GLU A 51 17.45 -11.51 -9.05
CA GLU A 51 16.33 -12.35 -8.61
C GLU A 51 15.38 -11.58 -7.71
N SER A 52 15.89 -10.77 -6.77
CA SER A 52 15.07 -9.96 -5.88
C SER A 52 14.23 -8.95 -6.64
N PHE A 53 14.83 -8.27 -7.63
CA PHE A 53 14.07 -7.38 -8.53
C PHE A 53 12.99 -8.16 -9.29
N ARG A 54 13.32 -9.29 -9.91
CA ARG A 54 12.35 -10.09 -10.70
C ARG A 54 11.18 -10.58 -9.85
N LEU A 55 11.46 -11.12 -8.66
CA LEU A 55 10.40 -11.61 -7.76
C LEU A 55 9.49 -10.47 -7.30
N GLY A 56 10.04 -9.31 -6.94
CA GLY A 56 9.27 -8.12 -6.64
C GLY A 56 8.45 -7.66 -7.84
N TYR A 57 9.05 -7.61 -9.03
CA TYR A 57 8.38 -7.20 -10.26
C TYR A 57 7.18 -8.11 -10.62
N PHE A 58 7.36 -9.43 -10.56
CA PHE A 58 6.26 -10.36 -10.82
C PHE A 58 5.17 -10.28 -9.74
N CYS A 59 5.53 -10.09 -8.48
CA CYS A 59 4.56 -9.77 -7.43
C CYS A 59 3.77 -8.50 -7.78
N GLY A 60 4.46 -7.47 -8.28
CA GLY A 60 3.86 -6.22 -8.72
C GLY A 60 2.90 -6.39 -9.90
N ILE A 61 3.29 -7.14 -10.92
CA ILE A 61 2.41 -7.46 -12.07
C ILE A 61 1.10 -8.09 -11.58
N LEU A 62 1.18 -9.06 -10.69
CA LEU A 62 0.00 -9.73 -10.16
C LEU A 62 -0.84 -8.79 -9.29
N PHE A 63 -0.20 -8.10 -8.36
CA PHE A 63 -0.90 -7.18 -7.45
C PHE A 63 -1.61 -6.05 -8.19
N PHE A 64 -0.88 -5.33 -9.05
CA PHE A 64 -1.49 -4.24 -9.83
C PHE A 64 -2.45 -4.77 -10.88
N GLY A 65 -2.18 -5.90 -11.52
CA GLY A 65 -3.12 -6.53 -12.44
C GLY A 65 -4.46 -6.83 -11.78
N LEU A 66 -4.46 -7.28 -10.53
CA LEU A 66 -5.68 -7.55 -9.77
C LEU A 66 -6.38 -6.30 -9.25
N THR A 67 -5.63 -5.23 -8.92
CA THR A 67 -6.21 -4.04 -8.27
C THR A 67 -6.60 -2.93 -9.22
N VAL A 68 -5.91 -2.81 -10.38
CA VAL A 68 -6.21 -1.78 -11.39
C VAL A 68 -6.78 -2.36 -12.69
N TYR A 69 -7.33 -3.58 -12.65
CA TYR A 69 -7.91 -4.28 -13.80
C TYR A 69 -8.93 -3.42 -14.58
N TRP A 70 -9.63 -2.54 -13.90
CA TRP A 70 -10.64 -1.65 -14.49
C TRP A 70 -10.07 -0.68 -15.54
N PHE A 71 -8.75 -0.46 -15.61
CA PHE A 71 -8.11 0.31 -16.69
C PHE A 71 -8.35 -0.33 -18.07
N ILE A 72 -8.63 -1.63 -18.14
CA ILE A 72 -8.98 -2.33 -19.39
C ILE A 72 -10.20 -1.70 -20.06
N PHE A 73 -11.16 -1.19 -19.29
CA PHE A 73 -12.35 -0.52 -19.80
C PHE A 73 -12.06 0.86 -20.41
N VAL A 74 -10.89 1.45 -20.14
CA VAL A 74 -10.45 2.69 -20.76
C VAL A 74 -9.62 2.37 -22.02
N THR A 75 -8.60 1.54 -21.89
CA THR A 75 -7.76 1.06 -22.98
C THR A 75 -6.96 -0.17 -22.57
N VAL A 76 -7.00 -1.22 -23.37
CA VAL A 76 -6.29 -2.47 -23.09
C VAL A 76 -4.78 -2.26 -23.09
N LEU A 77 -4.24 -1.58 -24.10
CA LEU A 77 -2.80 -1.32 -24.19
C LEU A 77 -2.33 -0.44 -23.02
N GLY A 78 -3.10 0.60 -22.68
CA GLY A 78 -2.81 1.47 -21.55
C GLY A 78 -2.82 0.73 -20.22
N ALA A 79 -3.75 -0.21 -20.00
CA ALA A 79 -3.80 -1.04 -18.82
C ALA A 79 -2.55 -1.93 -18.68
N ILE A 80 -2.12 -2.57 -19.78
CA ILE A 80 -0.90 -3.41 -19.79
C ILE A 80 0.33 -2.57 -19.45
N LEU A 81 0.50 -1.42 -20.10
CA LEU A 81 1.64 -0.53 -19.85
C LEU A 81 1.61 0.05 -18.43
N ALA A 82 0.44 0.43 -17.92
CA ALA A 82 0.28 0.91 -16.56
C ALA A 82 0.67 -0.16 -15.53
N VAL A 83 0.18 -1.39 -15.66
CA VAL A 83 0.53 -2.50 -14.77
C VAL A 83 2.04 -2.79 -14.83
N ALA A 84 2.63 -2.82 -16.03
CA ALA A 84 4.06 -3.05 -16.21
C ALA A 84 4.90 -1.94 -15.55
N TYR A 85 4.49 -0.68 -15.70
CA TYR A 85 5.12 0.48 -15.07
C TYR A 85 4.99 0.44 -13.54
N LEU A 86 3.79 0.22 -13.02
CA LEU A 86 3.54 0.16 -11.58
C LEU A 86 4.29 -1.00 -10.91
N ALA A 87 4.42 -2.13 -11.59
CA ALA A 87 5.16 -3.29 -11.10
C ALA A 87 6.65 -2.99 -10.87
N LEU A 88 7.23 -2.00 -11.59
CA LEU A 88 8.62 -1.58 -11.37
C LEU A 88 8.87 -1.16 -9.92
N TYR A 89 7.89 -0.54 -9.24
CA TYR A 89 8.06 -0.10 -7.85
C TYR A 89 8.21 -1.27 -6.89
N LEU A 90 7.48 -2.37 -7.08
CA LEU A 90 7.69 -3.58 -6.29
C LEU A 90 9.00 -4.31 -6.69
N GLY A 91 9.40 -4.24 -7.94
CA GLY A 91 10.71 -4.68 -8.39
C GLY A 91 11.83 -3.89 -7.70
N LEU A 92 11.71 -2.57 -7.65
CA LEU A 92 12.65 -1.68 -6.95
C LEU A 92 12.65 -1.95 -5.44
N PHE A 93 11.46 -2.22 -4.85
CA PHE A 93 11.38 -2.65 -3.46
C PHE A 93 12.18 -3.94 -3.22
N GLY A 94 12.02 -4.94 -4.07
CA GLY A 94 12.81 -6.17 -4.00
C GLY A 94 14.30 -5.93 -4.11
N LEU A 95 14.72 -5.03 -5.02
CA LEU A 95 16.11 -4.64 -5.19
C LEU A 95 16.66 -3.91 -3.95
N GLY A 96 15.92 -2.95 -3.38
CA GLY A 96 16.30 -2.24 -2.16
C GLY A 96 16.34 -3.17 -0.96
N TYR A 97 15.38 -4.08 -0.85
CA TYR A 97 15.35 -5.11 0.19
C TYR A 97 16.63 -5.95 0.21
N TYR A 98 17.21 -6.29 -0.95
CA TYR A 98 18.48 -7.03 -1.04
C TYR A 98 19.62 -6.33 -0.27
N TRP A 99 19.70 -5.01 -0.27
CA TRP A 99 20.74 -4.30 0.50
C TRP A 99 20.33 -4.05 1.94
N LEU A 100 19.06 -3.73 2.17
CA LEU A 100 18.55 -3.37 3.49
C LEU A 100 18.46 -4.57 4.43
N SER A 101 18.15 -5.76 3.90
CA SER A 101 18.09 -7.00 4.69
C SER A 101 19.45 -7.44 5.28
N LYS A 102 20.56 -6.89 4.78
CA LYS A 102 21.92 -7.14 5.30
C LYS A 102 22.30 -6.25 6.49
N LYS A 103 21.48 -5.27 6.83
CA LYS A 103 21.71 -4.38 7.98
C LYS A 103 21.27 -5.06 9.28
N LYS A 104 21.69 -4.48 10.42
CA LYS A 104 21.20 -4.93 11.74
C LYS A 104 19.68 -4.86 11.80
N PHE A 105 19.04 -5.79 12.49
CA PHE A 105 17.59 -5.92 12.48
C PHE A 105 16.84 -4.66 12.93
N LEU A 106 17.30 -3.96 13.97
CA LEU A 106 16.72 -2.69 14.40
C LEU A 106 16.80 -1.59 13.32
N VAL A 107 17.80 -1.66 12.46
CA VAL A 107 17.92 -0.74 11.31
C VAL A 107 16.93 -1.15 10.21
N GLN A 108 16.75 -2.45 9.98
CA GLN A 108 15.76 -2.95 9.00
C GLN A 108 14.34 -2.52 9.35
N ILE A 109 13.95 -2.56 10.64
CA ILE A 109 12.62 -2.16 11.14
C ILE A 109 12.26 -0.72 10.75
N VAL A 110 13.25 0.14 10.53
CA VAL A 110 13.03 1.53 10.14
C VAL A 110 13.28 1.73 8.64
N LEU A 111 14.40 1.24 8.12
CA LEU A 111 14.81 1.56 6.74
C LEU A 111 13.95 0.87 5.66
N ILE A 112 13.47 -0.36 5.90
CA ILE A 112 12.64 -1.06 4.92
C ILE A 112 11.28 -0.37 4.76
N PRO A 113 10.55 0.00 5.84
CA PRO A 113 9.33 0.80 5.74
C PRO A 113 9.58 2.18 5.12
N SER A 114 10.67 2.86 5.50
CA SER A 114 11.03 4.16 4.91
C SER A 114 11.23 4.05 3.41
N PHE A 115 11.93 3.01 2.95
CA PHE A 115 12.17 2.78 1.53
C PHE A 115 10.87 2.50 0.77
N TRP A 116 9.95 1.73 1.36
CA TRP A 116 8.61 1.54 0.80
C TRP A 116 7.89 2.87 0.63
N VAL A 117 7.86 3.70 1.66
CA VAL A 117 7.23 5.02 1.62
C VAL A 117 7.86 5.92 0.55
N VAL A 118 9.19 5.92 0.43
CA VAL A 118 9.88 6.66 -0.64
C VAL A 118 9.40 6.20 -2.02
N LEU A 119 9.25 4.90 -2.24
CA LEU A 119 8.74 4.36 -3.50
C LEU A 119 7.28 4.76 -3.75
N GLU A 120 6.41 4.75 -2.73
CA GLU A 120 5.04 5.25 -2.85
C GLU A 120 5.02 6.75 -3.15
N TYR A 121 5.88 7.53 -2.50
CA TYR A 121 5.99 8.97 -2.75
C TYR A 121 6.42 9.25 -4.19
N ILE A 122 7.50 8.59 -4.66
CA ILE A 122 7.96 8.74 -6.05
C ILE A 122 6.85 8.35 -7.02
N ARG A 123 6.16 7.22 -6.79
CA ARG A 123 5.05 6.77 -7.63
C ARG A 123 3.92 7.81 -7.69
N GLY A 124 3.65 8.47 -6.58
CA GLY A 124 2.60 9.47 -6.48
C GLY A 124 2.94 10.82 -7.13
N HIS A 125 4.21 11.08 -7.46
CA HIS A 125 4.65 12.37 -7.98
C HIS A 125 5.37 12.27 -9.33
N LEU A 126 5.90 11.10 -9.70
CA LEU A 126 6.61 10.92 -10.95
C LEU A 126 5.62 10.90 -12.13
N PHE A 127 5.96 11.61 -13.22
CA PHE A 127 5.08 11.86 -14.37
C PHE A 127 3.76 12.54 -13.93
N THR A 128 2.61 11.91 -14.18
CA THR A 128 1.29 12.41 -13.76
C THR A 128 0.91 12.02 -12.35
N GLY A 129 1.74 11.19 -11.69
CA GLY A 129 1.49 10.61 -10.37
C GLY A 129 0.41 9.52 -10.38
N PHE A 130 0.60 8.46 -9.60
CA PHE A 130 -0.37 7.39 -9.41
C PHE A 130 -0.41 6.96 -7.96
N ASN A 131 -1.26 7.60 -7.17
CA ASN A 131 -1.39 7.33 -5.73
C ASN A 131 -2.36 6.19 -5.39
N TRP A 132 -3.14 5.70 -6.36
CA TRP A 132 -4.08 4.61 -6.11
C TRP A 132 -3.37 3.35 -5.64
N VAL A 133 -4.05 2.55 -4.84
CA VAL A 133 -3.51 1.32 -4.23
C VAL A 133 -2.21 1.54 -3.43
N SER A 134 -2.03 2.72 -2.81
CA SER A 134 -1.01 2.89 -1.78
C SER A 134 -1.43 2.10 -0.53
N LEU A 135 -0.46 1.47 0.14
CA LEU A 135 -0.75 0.45 1.16
C LEU A 135 -1.57 1.01 2.33
N GLY A 136 -1.34 2.28 2.71
CA GLY A 136 -2.10 2.96 3.75
C GLY A 136 -3.60 3.06 3.45
N TYR A 137 -3.99 3.13 2.18
CA TYR A 137 -5.41 3.19 1.81
C TYR A 137 -6.18 1.90 2.11
N SER A 138 -5.49 0.76 2.25
CA SER A 138 -6.14 -0.47 2.70
C SER A 138 -6.83 -0.33 4.07
N GLN A 139 -6.40 0.65 4.89
CA GLN A 139 -6.91 0.85 6.25
C GLN A 139 -8.02 1.91 6.35
N TYR A 140 -8.61 2.37 5.26
CA TYR A 140 -9.56 3.49 5.24
C TYR A 140 -10.76 3.35 6.19
N GLN A 141 -11.17 2.13 6.52
CA GLN A 141 -12.23 1.85 7.49
C GLN A 141 -11.73 1.78 8.94
N ASN A 142 -10.42 1.69 9.16
CA ASN A 142 -9.84 1.58 10.49
C ASN A 142 -9.62 2.97 11.11
N LEU A 143 -10.72 3.63 11.47
CA LEU A 143 -10.70 4.99 12.01
C LEU A 143 -9.83 5.14 13.25
N GLY A 144 -9.68 4.06 14.05
CA GLY A 144 -8.82 4.04 15.24
C GLY A 144 -7.31 4.05 14.93
N LEU A 145 -6.91 3.95 13.65
CA LEU A 145 -5.50 3.97 13.25
C LEU A 145 -5.20 5.12 12.28
N ILE A 146 -6.11 5.40 11.33
CA ILE A 146 -5.80 6.27 10.19
C ILE A 146 -5.74 7.76 10.53
N GLN A 147 -6.13 8.19 11.75
CA GLN A 147 -6.09 9.61 12.11
C GLN A 147 -4.67 10.20 12.08
N ILE A 148 -3.64 9.38 12.19
CA ILE A 148 -2.24 9.80 12.01
C ILE A 148 -2.00 10.39 10.62
N ALA A 149 -2.87 10.09 9.65
CA ALA A 149 -2.75 10.60 8.29
C ALA A 149 -2.94 12.12 8.20
N ASP A 150 -3.50 12.80 9.20
CA ASP A 150 -3.57 14.26 9.20
C ASP A 150 -2.19 14.93 9.42
N ILE A 151 -1.22 14.20 9.96
CA ILE A 151 0.17 14.65 10.16
C ILE A 151 1.08 14.09 9.06
N THR A 152 0.94 12.81 8.75
CA THR A 152 1.91 12.07 7.91
C THR A 152 1.39 11.74 6.51
N GLY A 153 0.13 12.08 6.21
CA GLY A 153 -0.57 11.51 5.08
C GLY A 153 -0.74 9.99 5.23
N PHE A 154 -1.25 9.34 4.23
CA PHE A 154 -1.35 7.87 4.20
C PHE A 154 0.01 7.16 4.28
N TYR A 155 1.10 7.88 4.07
CA TYR A 155 2.46 7.36 4.12
C TYR A 155 2.84 6.83 5.51
N GLY A 156 2.41 7.50 6.60
CA GLY A 156 2.63 7.01 7.95
C GLY A 156 1.92 5.69 8.23
N VAL A 157 0.71 5.53 7.69
CA VAL A 157 -0.03 4.26 7.79
C VAL A 157 0.68 3.15 6.99
N SER A 158 1.13 3.44 5.76
CA SER A 158 1.95 2.52 4.96
C SER A 158 3.22 2.11 5.71
N PHE A 159 3.91 3.08 6.33
CA PHE A 159 5.11 2.83 7.14
C PHE A 159 4.84 1.82 8.26
N LEU A 160 3.78 2.03 9.05
CA LEU A 160 3.41 1.13 10.15
C LEU A 160 3.11 -0.28 9.66
N ILE A 161 2.36 -0.41 8.58
CA ILE A 161 2.02 -1.71 8.00
C ILE A 161 3.29 -2.46 7.57
N VAL A 162 4.19 -1.79 6.83
CA VAL A 162 5.44 -2.42 6.38
C VAL A 162 6.34 -2.76 7.57
N MET A 163 6.42 -1.90 8.59
CA MET A 163 7.18 -2.14 9.81
C MET A 163 6.72 -3.42 10.53
N VAL A 164 5.40 -3.61 10.65
CA VAL A 164 4.84 -4.85 11.22
C VAL A 164 5.18 -6.06 10.35
N ASN A 165 5.07 -5.96 9.04
CA ASN A 165 5.44 -7.05 8.13
C ASN A 165 6.92 -7.44 8.26
N VAL A 166 7.85 -6.46 8.38
CA VAL A 166 9.28 -6.73 8.63
C VAL A 166 9.49 -7.46 9.95
N PHE A 167 8.79 -7.03 11.00
CA PHE A 167 8.85 -7.66 12.31
C PHE A 167 8.32 -9.10 12.28
N LEU A 168 7.14 -9.32 11.70
CA LEU A 168 6.54 -10.65 11.59
C LEU A 168 7.37 -11.60 10.73
N LYS A 169 8.00 -11.11 9.66
CA LYS A 169 8.93 -11.89 8.86
C LYS A 169 10.09 -12.41 9.72
N GLU A 170 10.65 -11.57 10.59
CA GLU A 170 11.78 -11.97 11.41
C GLU A 170 11.37 -12.94 12.53
N ILE A 171 10.20 -12.73 13.17
CA ILE A 171 9.63 -13.71 14.11
C ILE A 171 9.49 -15.07 13.42
N PHE A 172 8.99 -15.09 12.19
CA PHE A 172 8.83 -16.33 11.44
C PHE A 172 10.18 -17.02 11.22
N LEU A 173 11.21 -16.30 10.77
CA LEU A 173 12.55 -16.86 10.57
C LEU A 173 13.17 -17.35 11.88
N PHE A 174 13.01 -16.62 12.95
CA PHE A 174 13.49 -16.99 14.28
C PHE A 174 12.82 -18.28 14.79
N SER A 175 11.50 -18.38 14.68
CA SER A 175 10.73 -19.55 15.14
C SER A 175 11.10 -20.83 14.40
N PHE A 176 11.48 -20.72 13.13
CA PHE A 176 11.94 -21.87 12.33
C PHE A 176 13.46 -22.08 12.39
N LYS A 177 14.18 -21.43 13.33
CA LYS A 177 15.65 -21.49 13.48
C LYS A 177 16.40 -21.17 12.17
N ARG A 178 15.85 -20.32 11.33
CA ARG A 178 16.43 -19.91 10.06
C ARG A 178 17.18 -18.58 10.15
N SER A 179 16.93 -17.78 11.18
CA SER A 179 17.69 -16.58 11.50
C SER A 179 18.65 -16.91 12.63
N SER A 180 19.91 -17.20 12.27
CA SER A 180 21.00 -17.33 13.26
C SER A 180 21.59 -15.98 13.67
N LEU A 181 21.13 -14.89 13.06
CA LEU A 181 21.74 -13.55 13.17
C LEU A 181 21.00 -12.61 14.14
N VAL A 182 19.73 -12.90 14.47
CA VAL A 182 18.92 -12.05 15.36
C VAL A 182 18.78 -12.70 16.72
N SER A 183 19.25 -12.00 17.75
CA SER A 183 19.12 -12.43 19.14
C SER A 183 17.70 -12.19 19.68
N ARG A 184 17.31 -12.96 20.72
CA ARG A 184 16.06 -12.74 21.43
C ARG A 184 15.93 -11.30 21.96
N LYS A 185 17.03 -10.70 22.39
CA LYS A 185 17.07 -9.30 22.86
C LYS A 185 16.75 -8.32 21.73
N GLU A 186 17.28 -8.52 20.54
CA GLU A 186 16.98 -7.67 19.38
C GLU A 186 15.51 -7.79 18.96
N LEU A 187 14.93 -9.00 19.02
CA LEU A 187 13.50 -9.19 18.77
C LEU A 187 12.64 -8.46 19.79
N LEU A 188 13.00 -8.52 21.07
CA LEU A 188 12.28 -7.80 22.13
C LEU A 188 12.38 -6.29 21.94
N ASN A 189 13.57 -5.77 21.61
CA ASN A 189 13.75 -4.35 21.33
C ASN A 189 12.92 -3.89 20.12
N ALA A 190 12.90 -4.69 19.05
CA ALA A 190 12.08 -4.40 17.88
C ALA A 190 10.59 -4.47 18.19
N LEU A 191 10.14 -5.43 19.01
CA LEU A 191 8.76 -5.50 19.50
C LEU A 191 8.37 -4.20 20.22
N VAL A 192 9.24 -3.72 21.13
CA VAL A 192 8.99 -2.45 21.84
C VAL A 192 8.83 -1.29 20.84
N VAL A 193 9.70 -1.18 19.83
CA VAL A 193 9.60 -0.13 18.80
C VAL A 193 8.27 -0.22 18.05
N VAL A 194 7.89 -1.42 17.61
CA VAL A 194 6.62 -1.65 16.88
C VAL A 194 5.41 -1.29 17.76
N VAL A 195 5.39 -1.80 18.99
CA VAL A 195 4.27 -1.56 19.93
C VAL A 195 4.15 -0.07 20.25
N VAL A 196 5.26 0.61 20.53
CA VAL A 196 5.26 2.06 20.81
C VAL A 196 4.74 2.84 19.59
N ALA A 197 5.19 2.53 18.38
CA ALA A 197 4.74 3.22 17.18
C ALA A 197 3.22 3.04 16.95
N ILE A 198 2.71 1.82 17.14
CA ILE A 198 1.27 1.55 17.03
C ILE A 198 0.50 2.25 18.16
N ALA A 199 0.99 2.17 19.40
CA ALA A 199 0.33 2.79 20.55
C ALA A 199 0.24 4.32 20.41
N LEU A 200 1.30 4.97 19.91
CA LEU A 200 1.29 6.41 19.61
C LEU A 200 0.26 6.74 18.52
N SER A 201 0.19 5.95 17.47
CA SER A 201 -0.76 6.16 16.36
C SER A 201 -2.21 5.97 16.83
N VAL A 202 -2.49 4.93 17.60
CA VAL A 202 -3.81 4.65 18.16
C VAL A 202 -4.19 5.70 19.21
N GLY A 203 -3.26 6.07 20.11
CA GLY A 203 -3.48 7.11 21.10
C GLY A 203 -3.81 8.46 20.46
N TYR A 204 -3.07 8.83 19.41
CA TYR A 204 -3.37 10.02 18.62
C TYR A 204 -4.76 9.95 17.96
N SER A 205 -5.11 8.78 17.41
CA SER A 205 -6.43 8.57 16.81
C SER A 205 -7.56 8.72 17.83
N PHE A 206 -7.41 8.16 19.03
CA PHE A 206 -8.40 8.36 20.10
C PHE A 206 -8.54 9.86 20.47
N TYR A 207 -7.43 10.57 20.61
CA TYR A 207 -7.45 12.01 20.87
C TYR A 207 -8.20 12.79 19.78
N LYS A 208 -7.96 12.44 18.50
CA LYS A 208 -8.62 13.11 17.37
C LYS A 208 -10.11 12.80 17.27
N LEU A 209 -10.50 11.54 17.46
CA LEU A 209 -11.89 11.11 17.37
C LEU A 209 -12.78 11.69 18.50
N GLN A 210 -12.18 12.12 19.62
CA GLN A 210 -12.91 12.79 20.69
C GLN A 210 -13.13 14.28 20.43
N LYS A 211 -12.46 14.87 19.43
CA LYS A 211 -12.63 16.27 19.08
C LYS A 211 -14.00 16.48 18.42
N ASP A 212 -14.81 17.34 19.04
CA ASP A 212 -16.06 17.80 18.43
C ASP A 212 -15.73 18.83 17.34
N PHE A 213 -16.10 18.50 16.10
CA PHE A 213 -15.98 19.39 14.95
C PHE A 213 -17.28 20.17 14.73
N SER A 214 -17.73 20.89 15.75
CA SER A 214 -18.88 21.76 15.65
C SER A 214 -18.52 23.02 14.87
N GLY A 215 -19.00 23.14 13.68
CA GLY A 215 -18.89 24.32 12.81
C GLY A 215 -20.27 24.75 12.29
N PRO A 216 -20.38 25.91 11.61
CA PRO A 216 -21.63 26.31 10.99
C PRO A 216 -22.03 25.27 9.93
N LYS A 217 -23.28 24.81 10.03
CA LYS A 217 -23.83 23.83 9.07
C LYS A 217 -24.05 24.51 7.72
N MET A 218 -23.46 23.94 6.65
CA MET A 218 -23.69 24.37 5.29
C MET A 218 -24.49 23.30 4.54
N ARG A 219 -25.48 23.72 3.76
CA ARG A 219 -26.17 22.80 2.84
C ARG A 219 -25.33 22.69 1.55
N VAL A 220 -24.94 21.48 1.22
CA VAL A 220 -24.18 21.18 -0.01
C VAL A 220 -25.00 20.25 -0.87
N GLY A 221 -25.27 20.65 -2.12
CA GLY A 221 -25.82 19.81 -3.16
C GLY A 221 -24.69 19.19 -3.98
N VAL A 222 -24.70 17.86 -4.13
CA VAL A 222 -23.77 17.14 -4.99
C VAL A 222 -24.56 16.62 -6.19
N VAL A 223 -24.20 17.12 -7.38
CA VAL A 223 -24.84 16.70 -8.65
C VAL A 223 -23.82 15.87 -9.44
N GLN A 224 -24.19 14.62 -9.73
CA GLN A 224 -23.40 13.75 -10.60
C GLN A 224 -24.07 13.67 -11.97
N GLY A 225 -23.40 14.21 -13.00
CA GLY A 225 -23.93 14.24 -14.37
C GLY A 225 -24.07 12.87 -15.05
N ASN A 226 -23.35 11.85 -14.53
CA ASN A 226 -23.35 10.46 -15.00
C ASN A 226 -23.24 10.30 -16.53
N VAL A 227 -22.41 11.14 -17.16
CA VAL A 227 -22.20 11.13 -18.62
C VAL A 227 -21.37 9.91 -19.00
N PRO A 228 -21.84 9.05 -19.94
CA PRO A 228 -21.06 7.93 -20.46
C PRO A 228 -19.71 8.38 -21.01
N HIS A 229 -18.66 7.57 -20.78
CA HIS A 229 -17.29 7.92 -21.15
C HIS A 229 -17.13 8.28 -22.65
N GLU A 230 -17.83 7.57 -23.53
CA GLU A 230 -17.82 7.80 -24.97
C GLU A 230 -18.40 9.18 -25.36
N ARG A 231 -19.32 9.72 -24.54
CA ARG A 231 -19.95 11.04 -24.80
C ARG A 231 -19.20 12.19 -24.11
N LYS A 232 -18.40 11.89 -23.08
CA LYS A 232 -17.73 12.91 -22.25
C LYS A 232 -16.88 13.90 -23.04
N TRP A 233 -16.27 13.45 -24.14
CA TRP A 233 -15.42 14.26 -25.00
C TRP A 233 -16.15 14.81 -26.23
N HIS A 234 -17.46 14.53 -26.39
CA HIS A 234 -18.24 15.05 -27.50
C HIS A 234 -18.59 16.53 -27.24
N PRO A 235 -18.42 17.46 -28.24
CA PRO A 235 -18.64 18.90 -28.02
C PRO A 235 -20.01 19.26 -27.43
N LYS A 236 -21.07 18.52 -27.76
CA LYS A 236 -22.42 18.74 -27.21
C LYS A 236 -22.53 18.34 -25.73
N ALA A 237 -21.95 17.24 -25.33
CA ALA A 237 -21.96 16.79 -23.91
C ALA A 237 -21.14 17.75 -23.02
N ARG A 238 -20.03 18.29 -23.55
CA ARG A 238 -19.20 19.27 -22.84
C ARG A 238 -19.94 20.57 -22.57
N SER A 239 -20.81 21.03 -23.45
CA SER A 239 -21.63 22.22 -23.23
C SER A 239 -22.68 22.01 -22.12
N GLU A 240 -23.21 20.80 -21.99
CA GLU A 240 -24.18 20.46 -20.92
C GLU A 240 -23.50 20.38 -19.54
N GLU A 241 -22.30 19.84 -19.45
CA GLU A 241 -21.51 19.85 -18.20
C GLU A 241 -21.16 21.27 -17.76
N HIS A 242 -20.70 22.14 -18.67
CA HIS A 242 -20.43 23.55 -18.37
C HIS A 242 -21.67 24.32 -17.93
N THR A 243 -22.84 24.02 -18.48
CA THR A 243 -24.09 24.66 -18.06
C THR A 243 -24.46 24.23 -16.63
N SER A 244 -24.32 22.97 -16.30
CA SER A 244 -24.60 22.47 -14.93
C SER A 244 -23.58 22.97 -13.90
N GLU A 245 -22.29 23.10 -14.25
CA GLU A 245 -21.28 23.73 -13.41
C GLU A 245 -21.54 25.23 -13.17
N LEU A 246 -21.97 25.97 -14.18
CA LEU A 246 -22.34 27.37 -14.05
C LEU A 246 -23.58 27.54 -13.17
N GLN A 247 -24.59 26.70 -13.32
CA GLN A 247 -25.78 26.72 -12.48
C GLN A 247 -25.44 26.40 -11.01
N SER A 248 -24.53 25.45 -10.75
CA SER A 248 -24.08 25.15 -9.39
C SER A 248 -23.27 26.29 -8.76
N ARG A 249 -22.45 27.01 -9.55
CA ARG A 249 -21.66 28.17 -9.05
C ARG A 249 -22.50 29.40 -8.73
N PHE A 250 -23.58 29.63 -9.48
CA PHE A 250 -24.38 30.86 -9.34
C PHE A 250 -25.66 30.66 -8.53
N GLY A 251 -25.94 29.44 -8.01
CA GLY A 251 -27.13 29.19 -7.16
C GLY A 251 -28.46 29.51 -7.86
N ILE A 252 -28.50 29.46 -9.19
CA ILE A 252 -29.70 29.74 -9.96
C ILE A 252 -30.52 28.44 -9.98
N SER A 253 -31.58 28.47 -9.18
CA SER A 253 -32.64 27.45 -9.19
C SER A 253 -33.61 27.73 -10.35
#